data_d3f99512c80184a45fb56ce090a77a7c
#
_entry.id   d3f99512c80184a45fb56ce090a77a7c
#
_cell.length_a   1.000
_cell.length_b   1.000
_cell.length_c   1.000
_cell.angle_alpha   90.00
_cell.angle_beta   90.00
_cell.angle_gamma   90.00
#
_symmetry.space_group_name_H-M   'P 1'
#
loop_
_entity.id
_entity.type
_entity.pdbx_description
1 polymer ?
#
loop_
_entity_poly.entity_id
_entity_poly.type
_entity_poly.pdbx_seq_one_letter_code
_entity_poly.pdbx_strand_id
1 'polypeptide(L)'
;QRQGEFINAVTDLNRLRLEQIGDPEISTRIAAYEMAYRMQSSAPELMDLSGESKETLAAYDIKDVSKPGFARNCLLARRLVERGCRFVQLYHTDWDHHGNPGTNLGPPLDARCKEVDQPAAALVKDLKQRGLLQDTIVIWGGEFGRTPQGEPRDLIGRDHHIDGFSVWLAGGGVKGG
;
A
#
# COMPACT_ATOMS: atom_id res chain seq x y z
N GLN A 1 17.53 4.94 22.55
CA GLN A 1 18.83 5.59 22.78
C GLN A 1 19.99 4.62 22.51
N ARG A 2 20.11 3.47 23.23
CA ARG A 2 21.17 2.46 23.03
C ARG A 2 21.30 1.91 21.61
N GLN A 3 20.18 1.71 20.89
CA GLN A 3 20.21 1.19 19.53
C GLN A 3 20.83 2.20 18.53
N GLY A 4 20.55 3.49 18.69
CA GLY A 4 21.17 4.55 17.89
C GLY A 4 22.68 4.65 18.12
N GLU A 5 23.11 4.57 19.38
CA GLU A 5 24.54 4.57 19.75
C GLU A 5 25.26 3.35 19.16
N PHE A 6 24.65 2.17 19.19
CA PHE A 6 25.20 0.97 18.56
C PHE A 6 25.36 1.12 17.04
N ILE A 7 24.35 1.65 16.35
CA ILE A 7 24.40 1.85 14.90
C ILE A 7 25.45 2.87 14.53
N ASN A 8 25.59 3.96 15.28
CA ASN A 8 26.65 4.94 15.06
C ASN A 8 28.03 4.29 15.20
N ALA A 9 28.26 3.50 16.24
CA ALA A 9 29.52 2.78 16.43
C ALA A 9 29.84 1.80 15.29
N VAL A 10 28.83 1.06 14.80
CA VAL A 10 28.99 0.16 13.63
C VAL A 10 29.29 0.96 12.35
N THR A 11 28.64 2.10 12.17
CA THR A 11 28.88 2.99 11.02
C THR A 11 30.30 3.54 11.03
N ASP A 12 30.79 4.00 12.19
CA ASP A 12 32.16 4.52 12.35
C ASP A 12 33.21 3.42 12.10
N LEU A 13 32.97 2.22 12.59
CA LEU A 13 33.85 1.07 12.32
C LEU A 13 33.88 0.71 10.82
N ASN A 14 32.75 0.74 10.15
CA ASN A 14 32.68 0.48 8.71
C ASN A 14 33.34 1.60 7.88
N ARG A 15 33.27 2.87 8.33
CA ARG A 15 33.98 3.97 7.69
C ARG A 15 35.49 3.79 7.78
N LEU A 16 36.03 3.44 8.97
CA LEU A 16 37.43 3.11 9.11
C LEU A 16 37.86 1.97 8.18
N ARG A 17 37.02 0.97 8.03
CA ARG A 17 37.27 -0.16 7.13
C ARG A 17 37.21 0.25 5.65
N LEU A 18 36.31 1.16 5.28
CA LEU A 18 36.25 1.74 3.94
C LEU A 18 37.54 2.50 3.60
N GLU A 19 38.07 3.31 4.54
CA GLU A 19 39.34 4.06 4.37
C GLU A 19 40.53 3.10 4.19
N GLN A 20 40.54 1.95 4.87
CA GLN A 20 41.60 0.96 4.77
C GLN A 20 41.57 0.10 3.49
N ILE A 21 40.38 -0.30 3.08
CA ILE A 21 40.21 -1.28 1.99
C ILE A 21 39.84 -0.59 0.68
N GLY A 22 39.14 0.55 0.73
CA GLY A 22 38.74 1.32 -0.46
C GLY A 22 37.60 0.67 -1.27
N ASP A 23 36.90 -0.33 -0.73
CA ASP A 23 35.83 -1.04 -1.44
C ASP A 23 34.53 -0.24 -1.43
N PRO A 24 34.00 0.20 -2.60
CA PRO A 24 32.74 0.96 -2.70
C PRO A 24 31.52 0.22 -2.14
N GLU A 25 31.55 -1.11 -2.08
CA GLU A 25 30.44 -1.90 -1.53
C GLU A 25 30.23 -1.60 -0.03
N ILE A 26 31.30 -1.27 0.70
CA ILE A 26 31.21 -0.90 2.12
C ILE A 26 30.35 0.36 2.30
N SER A 27 30.53 1.38 1.45
CA SER A 27 29.73 2.61 1.51
C SER A 27 28.25 2.35 1.20
N THR A 28 27.96 1.48 0.24
CA THR A 28 26.60 1.06 -0.11
C THR A 28 25.92 0.33 1.06
N ARG A 29 26.64 -0.54 1.74
CA ARG A 29 26.15 -1.24 2.94
C ARG A 29 25.87 -0.28 4.10
N ILE A 30 26.77 0.68 4.35
CA ILE A 30 26.56 1.72 5.38
C ILE A 30 25.24 2.46 5.09
N ALA A 31 25.06 2.95 3.86
CA ALA A 31 23.86 3.67 3.46
C ALA A 31 22.59 2.81 3.61
N ALA A 32 22.66 1.52 3.28
CA ALA A 32 21.55 0.58 3.44
C ALA A 32 21.16 0.38 4.93
N TYR A 33 22.14 0.22 5.83
CA TYR A 33 21.89 0.09 7.26
C TYR A 33 21.33 1.37 7.88
N GLU A 34 21.87 2.54 7.50
CA GLU A 34 21.36 3.83 7.96
C GLU A 34 19.91 4.04 7.50
N MET A 35 19.60 3.69 6.25
CA MET A 35 18.24 3.75 5.73
C MET A 35 17.29 2.82 6.50
N ALA A 36 17.69 1.56 6.71
CA ALA A 36 16.88 0.59 7.45
C ALA A 36 16.59 1.07 8.89
N TYR A 37 17.58 1.67 9.55
CA TYR A 37 17.40 2.23 10.89
C TYR A 37 16.43 3.41 10.90
N ARG A 38 16.56 4.34 9.96
CA ARG A 38 15.64 5.48 9.83
C ARG A 38 14.21 5.00 9.58
N MET A 39 14.03 3.98 8.73
CA MET A 39 12.72 3.37 8.49
C MET A 39 12.14 2.76 9.76
N GLN A 40 12.94 1.98 10.52
CA GLN A 40 12.49 1.38 11.78
C GLN A 40 12.14 2.41 12.84
N SER A 41 12.90 3.50 12.95
CA SER A 41 12.65 4.54 13.94
C SER A 41 11.44 5.41 13.61
N SER A 42 11.10 5.58 12.33
CA SER A 42 9.93 6.35 11.89
C SER A 42 8.64 5.53 11.78
N ALA A 43 8.73 4.18 11.76
CA ALA A 43 7.55 3.32 11.62
C ALA A 43 6.52 3.50 12.75
N PRO A 44 6.86 3.60 14.04
CA PRO A 44 5.87 3.81 15.09
C PRO A 44 5.04 5.08 14.88
N GLU A 45 5.68 6.19 14.53
CA GLU A 45 4.98 7.46 14.24
C GLU A 45 4.09 7.36 12.99
N LEU A 46 4.57 6.70 11.94
CA LEU A 46 3.78 6.46 10.74
C LEU A 46 2.51 5.67 11.05
N MET A 47 2.64 4.63 11.87
CA MET A 47 1.57 3.70 12.21
C MET A 47 0.55 4.25 13.21
N ASP A 48 0.93 5.28 13.97
CA ASP A 48 0.04 5.95 14.92
C ASP A 48 -0.95 6.87 14.19
N LEU A 49 -2.19 6.45 14.15
CA LEU A 49 -3.31 7.20 13.54
C LEU A 49 -4.08 8.06 14.54
N SER A 50 -3.65 8.15 15.80
CA SER A 50 -4.34 8.90 16.84
C SER A 50 -4.42 10.42 16.57
N GLY A 51 -3.48 10.93 15.76
CA GLY A 51 -3.44 12.33 15.32
C GLY A 51 -4.31 12.65 14.10
N GLU A 52 -4.96 11.66 13.48
CA GLU A 52 -5.84 11.91 12.34
C GLU A 52 -7.20 12.49 12.79
N SER A 53 -7.76 13.40 11.99
CA SER A 53 -9.05 14.00 12.32
C SER A 53 -10.20 12.98 12.20
N LYS A 54 -11.29 13.21 12.92
CA LYS A 54 -12.50 12.38 12.85
C LYS A 54 -13.07 12.35 11.43
N GLU A 55 -12.98 13.45 10.72
CA GLU A 55 -13.44 13.61 9.33
C GLU A 55 -12.59 12.75 8.40
N THR A 56 -11.26 12.73 8.58
CA THR A 56 -10.35 11.86 7.82
C THR A 56 -10.67 10.39 8.08
N LEU A 57 -10.77 10.00 9.36
CA LEU A 57 -11.08 8.61 9.71
C LEU A 57 -12.44 8.16 9.15
N ALA A 58 -13.45 9.03 9.21
CA ALA A 58 -14.77 8.75 8.65
C ALA A 58 -14.74 8.65 7.11
N ALA A 59 -13.95 9.49 6.41
CA ALA A 59 -13.79 9.44 4.96
C ALA A 59 -13.26 8.08 4.50
N TYR A 60 -12.31 7.51 5.23
CA TYR A 60 -11.74 6.19 4.96
C TYR A 60 -12.57 5.01 5.54
N ASP A 61 -13.69 5.25 6.20
CA ASP A 61 -14.51 4.26 6.96
C ASP A 61 -13.72 3.56 8.08
N ILE A 62 -12.82 4.28 8.74
CA ILE A 62 -12.05 3.76 9.89
C ILE A 62 -12.82 4.06 11.16
N LYS A 63 -13.43 3.03 11.75
CA LYS A 63 -14.17 3.12 13.02
C LYS A 63 -13.29 2.89 14.25
N ASP A 64 -12.23 2.13 14.07
CA ASP A 64 -11.29 1.75 15.12
C ASP A 64 -9.86 1.73 14.54
N VAL A 65 -9.06 2.69 14.93
CA VAL A 65 -7.67 2.87 14.44
C VAL A 65 -6.73 1.73 14.84
N SER A 66 -7.09 0.93 15.83
CA SER A 66 -6.29 -0.21 16.27
C SER A 66 -6.47 -1.45 15.39
N LYS A 67 -7.59 -1.54 14.67
CA LYS A 67 -7.91 -2.71 13.84
C LYS A 67 -7.19 -2.64 12.49
N PRO A 68 -6.57 -3.75 12.06
CA PRO A 68 -6.04 -3.85 10.71
C PRO A 68 -7.19 -3.90 9.69
N GLY A 69 -6.90 -3.49 8.46
CA GLY A 69 -7.86 -3.55 7.36
C GLY A 69 -7.42 -2.69 6.18
N PHE A 70 -8.09 -2.87 5.04
CA PHE A 70 -7.75 -2.15 3.81
C PHE A 70 -7.90 -0.64 3.96
N ALA A 71 -8.94 -0.17 4.64
CA ALA A 71 -9.16 1.24 4.95
C ALA A 71 -7.96 1.87 5.69
N ARG A 72 -7.47 1.19 6.72
CA ARG A 72 -6.28 1.61 7.46
C ARG A 72 -5.04 1.63 6.56
N ASN A 73 -4.88 0.63 5.71
CA ASN A 73 -3.76 0.55 4.77
C ASN A 73 -3.79 1.69 3.73
N CYS A 74 -4.96 2.07 3.23
CA CYS A 74 -5.12 3.22 2.34
C CYS A 74 -4.70 4.53 3.03
N LEU A 75 -5.08 4.75 4.28
CA LEU A 75 -4.67 5.92 5.05
C LEU A 75 -3.15 5.92 5.32
N LEU A 76 -2.57 4.78 5.65
CA LEU A 76 -1.12 4.64 5.80
C LEU A 76 -0.38 4.88 4.49
N ALA A 77 -0.92 4.46 3.35
CA ALA A 77 -0.35 4.74 2.03
C ALA A 77 -0.27 6.26 1.77
N ARG A 78 -1.33 7.01 2.07
CA ARG A 78 -1.31 8.48 1.99
C ARG A 78 -0.20 9.06 2.87
N ARG A 79 -0.08 8.60 4.11
CA ARG A 79 0.97 9.06 5.04
C ARG A 79 2.39 8.74 4.56
N LEU A 80 2.58 7.60 3.91
CA LEU A 80 3.85 7.23 3.28
C LEU A 80 4.20 8.18 2.13
N VAL A 81 3.23 8.48 1.26
CA VAL A 81 3.42 9.42 0.16
C VAL A 81 3.76 10.82 0.67
N GLU A 82 3.06 11.31 1.71
CA GLU A 82 3.37 12.59 2.37
C GLU A 82 4.82 12.66 2.90
N ARG A 83 5.39 11.53 3.27
CA ARG A 83 6.77 11.41 3.75
C ARG A 83 7.79 11.14 2.63
N GLY A 84 7.36 11.23 1.37
CA GLY A 84 8.22 11.08 0.20
C GLY A 84 8.51 9.62 -0.20
N CYS A 85 7.72 8.66 0.28
CA CYS A 85 7.82 7.29 -0.22
C CYS A 85 7.36 7.26 -1.67
N ARG A 86 8.26 6.86 -2.60
CA ARG A 86 8.02 6.92 -4.04
C ARG A 86 7.19 5.77 -4.59
N PHE A 87 7.16 4.65 -3.89
CA PHE A 87 6.42 3.47 -4.30
C PHE A 87 5.73 2.84 -3.09
N VAL A 88 4.42 2.74 -3.15
CA VAL A 88 3.58 2.11 -2.11
C VAL A 88 2.68 1.10 -2.78
N GLN A 89 2.70 -0.12 -2.30
CA GLN A 89 1.86 -1.20 -2.82
C GLN A 89 0.89 -1.67 -1.74
N LEU A 90 -0.39 -1.68 -2.09
CA LEU A 90 -1.48 -2.18 -1.26
C LEU A 90 -2.03 -3.47 -1.86
N TYR A 91 -2.26 -4.45 -1.00
CA TYR A 91 -2.92 -5.69 -1.38
C TYR A 91 -4.29 -5.80 -0.72
N HIS A 92 -5.24 -6.29 -1.49
CA HIS A 92 -6.53 -6.75 -0.99
C HIS A 92 -6.81 -8.13 -1.58
N THR A 93 -7.22 -9.08 -0.75
CA THR A 93 -7.31 -10.51 -1.09
C THR A 93 -8.76 -10.96 -1.27
N ASP A 94 -8.93 -12.24 -1.59
CA ASP A 94 -10.22 -12.93 -1.67
C ASP A 94 -11.13 -12.47 -2.83
N TRP A 95 -10.54 -12.19 -3.99
CA TRP A 95 -11.25 -11.85 -5.23
C TRP A 95 -11.52 -13.03 -6.15
N ASP A 96 -11.16 -14.24 -5.74
CA ASP A 96 -11.24 -15.44 -6.56
C ASP A 96 -12.59 -16.14 -6.44
N HIS A 97 -13.58 -15.65 -7.21
CA HIS A 97 -14.98 -16.04 -7.12
C HIS A 97 -15.39 -17.01 -8.23
N HIS A 98 -15.16 -18.31 -7.99
CA HIS A 98 -15.43 -19.41 -8.94
C HIS A 98 -16.80 -20.08 -8.79
N GLY A 99 -17.75 -19.50 -8.05
CA GLY A 99 -19.09 -20.05 -7.89
C GLY A 99 -19.25 -21.09 -6.78
N ASN A 100 -18.37 -21.10 -5.78
CA ASN A 100 -18.54 -21.87 -4.55
C ASN A 100 -19.36 -21.07 -3.53
N PRO A 101 -19.92 -21.70 -2.48
CA PRO A 101 -20.75 -21.00 -1.47
C PRO A 101 -20.08 -19.78 -0.84
N GLY A 102 -18.77 -19.82 -0.57
CA GLY A 102 -18.00 -18.71 0.00
C GLY A 102 -17.33 -17.80 -1.03
N THR A 103 -17.31 -18.19 -2.31
CA THR A 103 -16.59 -17.51 -3.39
C THR A 103 -17.43 -17.49 -4.67
N ASN A 104 -18.53 -16.73 -4.67
CA ASN A 104 -19.43 -16.53 -5.80
C ASN A 104 -19.69 -15.04 -6.04
N LEU A 105 -20.35 -14.69 -7.16
CA LEU A 105 -20.61 -13.30 -7.55
C LEU A 105 -21.74 -12.62 -6.77
N GLY A 106 -22.36 -13.30 -5.83
CA GLY A 106 -23.37 -12.71 -4.93
C GLY A 106 -22.73 -12.06 -3.69
N PRO A 107 -23.29 -12.35 -2.49
CA PRO A 107 -22.88 -11.70 -1.26
C PRO A 107 -21.37 -11.72 -0.95
N PRO A 108 -20.58 -12.77 -1.29
CA PRO A 108 -19.14 -12.76 -1.07
C PRO A 108 -18.42 -11.67 -1.88
N LEU A 109 -18.75 -11.50 -3.18
CA LEU A 109 -18.17 -10.44 -4.00
C LEU A 109 -18.62 -9.06 -3.53
N ASP A 110 -19.89 -8.88 -3.19
CA ASP A 110 -20.42 -7.62 -2.65
C ASP A 110 -19.68 -7.17 -1.39
N ALA A 111 -19.34 -8.13 -0.52
CA ALA A 111 -18.57 -7.85 0.68
C ALA A 111 -17.17 -7.31 0.33
N ARG A 112 -16.48 -7.95 -0.62
CA ARG A 112 -15.15 -7.48 -1.08
C ARG A 112 -15.20 -6.10 -1.72
N CYS A 113 -16.20 -5.85 -2.57
CA CYS A 113 -16.41 -4.54 -3.17
C CYS A 113 -16.62 -3.44 -2.11
N LYS A 114 -17.44 -3.70 -1.10
CA LYS A 114 -17.71 -2.75 -0.01
C LYS A 114 -16.46 -2.44 0.83
N GLU A 115 -15.56 -3.43 1.01
CA GLU A 115 -14.33 -3.22 1.76
C GLU A 115 -13.34 -2.27 1.06
N VAL A 116 -13.35 -2.22 -0.27
CA VAL A 116 -12.39 -1.40 -1.04
C VAL A 116 -12.97 -0.10 -1.57
N ASP A 117 -14.26 0.00 -1.81
CA ASP A 117 -14.91 1.11 -2.51
C ASP A 117 -14.64 2.45 -1.83
N GLN A 118 -15.12 2.63 -0.61
CA GLN A 118 -14.97 3.89 0.12
C GLN A 118 -13.50 4.23 0.43
N PRO A 119 -12.66 3.31 0.94
CA PRO A 119 -11.26 3.61 1.22
C PRO A 119 -10.44 3.99 -0.02
N ALA A 120 -10.66 3.33 -1.16
CA ALA A 120 -9.99 3.67 -2.41
C ALA A 120 -10.39 5.07 -2.91
N ALA A 121 -11.69 5.37 -2.88
CA ALA A 121 -12.18 6.71 -3.22
C ALA A 121 -11.65 7.79 -2.26
N ALA A 122 -11.57 7.49 -0.96
CA ALA A 122 -11.02 8.39 0.04
C ALA A 122 -9.55 8.68 -0.22
N LEU A 123 -8.74 7.66 -0.54
CA LEU A 123 -7.32 7.82 -0.85
C LEU A 123 -7.11 8.82 -2.00
N VAL A 124 -7.83 8.66 -3.11
CA VAL A 124 -7.72 9.56 -4.26
C VAL A 124 -8.16 10.99 -3.91
N LYS A 125 -9.27 11.13 -3.17
CA LYS A 125 -9.78 12.44 -2.75
C LYS A 125 -8.83 13.13 -1.78
N ASP A 126 -8.28 12.42 -0.80
CA ASP A 126 -7.37 12.95 0.20
C ASP A 126 -6.03 13.39 -0.44
N LEU A 127 -5.45 12.57 -1.33
CA LEU A 127 -4.28 12.95 -2.12
C LEU A 127 -4.55 14.20 -2.96
N LYS A 128 -5.73 14.32 -3.57
CA LYS A 128 -6.13 15.51 -4.34
C LYS A 128 -6.24 16.75 -3.46
N GLN A 129 -6.91 16.65 -2.31
CA GLN A 129 -7.12 17.77 -1.37
C GLN A 129 -5.80 18.28 -0.80
N ARG A 130 -4.81 17.41 -0.63
CA ARG A 130 -3.47 17.74 -0.14
C ARG A 130 -2.52 18.23 -1.22
N GLY A 131 -2.96 18.26 -2.49
CA GLY A 131 -2.09 18.63 -3.62
C GLY A 131 -1.07 17.55 -4.01
N LEU A 132 -1.17 16.35 -3.45
CA LEU A 132 -0.24 15.26 -3.70
C LEU A 132 -0.57 14.46 -4.98
N LEU A 133 -1.83 14.50 -5.43
CA LEU A 133 -2.28 13.71 -6.58
C LEU A 133 -1.64 14.17 -7.90
N GLN A 134 -1.14 15.39 -7.99
CA GLN A 134 -0.47 15.91 -9.18
C GLN A 134 0.85 15.18 -9.45
N ASP A 135 1.55 14.78 -8.38
CA ASP A 135 2.85 14.11 -8.45
C ASP A 135 2.77 12.62 -8.06
N THR A 136 1.55 12.10 -7.87
CA THR A 136 1.30 10.71 -7.48
C THR A 136 0.36 10.05 -8.45
N ILE A 137 0.76 8.91 -9.01
CA ILE A 137 -0.13 8.05 -9.80
C ILE A 137 -0.71 6.99 -8.87
N VAL A 138 -2.03 6.92 -8.78
CA VAL A 138 -2.75 5.82 -8.16
C VAL A 138 -3.18 4.85 -9.23
N ILE A 139 -2.77 3.60 -9.11
CA ILE A 139 -3.11 2.50 -10.03
C ILE A 139 -3.95 1.50 -9.26
N TRP A 140 -5.08 1.11 -9.81
CA TRP A 140 -5.92 0.06 -9.29
C TRP A 140 -6.17 -1.00 -10.36
N GLY A 141 -6.01 -2.26 -10.01
CA GLY A 141 -6.24 -3.39 -10.90
C GLY A 141 -6.13 -4.72 -10.20
N GLY A 142 -6.55 -5.77 -10.86
CA GLY A 142 -6.28 -7.14 -10.48
C GLY A 142 -5.02 -7.67 -11.16
N GLU A 143 -4.61 -8.87 -10.76
CA GLU A 143 -3.46 -9.60 -11.33
C GLU A 143 -3.70 -10.02 -12.80
N PHE A 144 -4.95 -10.29 -13.13
CA PHE A 144 -5.49 -10.57 -14.48
C PHE A 144 -7.00 -10.32 -14.49
N GLY A 145 -7.64 -10.50 -15.63
CA GLY A 145 -9.08 -10.38 -15.78
C GLY A 145 -9.85 -11.65 -15.45
N ARG A 146 -11.16 -11.58 -15.61
CA ARG A 146 -12.09 -12.68 -15.38
C ARG A 146 -12.94 -12.92 -16.61
N THR A 147 -13.26 -14.16 -16.89
CA THR A 147 -14.13 -14.55 -17.99
C THR A 147 -15.57 -14.07 -17.77
N PRO A 148 -16.35 -13.85 -18.83
CA PRO A 148 -17.78 -13.50 -18.69
C PRO A 148 -18.63 -14.61 -18.09
N GLN A 149 -18.14 -15.85 -18.10
CA GLN A 149 -18.77 -17.04 -17.55
C GLN A 149 -17.74 -17.88 -16.79
N GLY A 150 -18.19 -18.70 -15.86
CA GLY A 150 -17.38 -19.65 -15.11
C GLY A 150 -17.75 -21.09 -15.41
N GLU A 151 -17.11 -22.01 -14.72
CA GLU A 151 -17.46 -23.43 -14.74
C GLU A 151 -18.94 -23.65 -14.34
N PRO A 152 -19.63 -24.66 -14.90
CA PRO A 152 -20.98 -25.03 -14.47
C PRO A 152 -20.99 -25.42 -12.98
N ARG A 153 -21.62 -24.58 -12.15
CA ARG A 153 -21.78 -24.77 -10.71
C ARG A 153 -23.17 -24.27 -10.29
N ASP A 154 -23.60 -24.62 -9.08
CA ASP A 154 -24.87 -24.16 -8.52
C ASP A 154 -24.94 -22.63 -8.33
N LEU A 155 -23.80 -22.01 -8.08
CA LEU A 155 -23.66 -20.58 -7.91
C LEU A 155 -22.82 -19.98 -9.04
N ILE A 156 -23.07 -18.70 -9.35
CA ILE A 156 -22.39 -18.01 -10.43
C ILE A 156 -20.99 -17.61 -10.00
N GLY A 157 -20.00 -17.94 -10.84
CA GLY A 157 -18.60 -17.56 -10.70
C GLY A 157 -18.01 -17.07 -12.02
N ARG A 158 -16.73 -16.75 -12.02
CA ARG A 158 -15.94 -16.41 -13.20
C ARG A 158 -14.60 -17.11 -13.12
N ASP A 159 -14.06 -17.49 -14.27
CA ASP A 159 -12.73 -18.06 -14.37
C ASP A 159 -11.69 -16.98 -14.69
N HIS A 160 -10.42 -17.35 -14.69
CA HIS A 160 -9.31 -16.45 -14.98
C HIS A 160 -9.22 -16.16 -16.48
N HIS A 161 -8.89 -14.90 -16.83
CA HIS A 161 -8.69 -14.46 -18.20
C HIS A 161 -7.46 -13.55 -18.29
N ILE A 162 -6.37 -14.10 -18.75
CA ILE A 162 -5.07 -13.39 -18.77
C ILE A 162 -5.02 -12.25 -19.80
N ASP A 163 -5.79 -12.37 -20.90
CA ASP A 163 -5.76 -11.41 -22.01
C ASP A 163 -6.81 -10.29 -21.89
N GLY A 164 -7.78 -10.43 -20.96
CA GLY A 164 -8.88 -9.48 -20.79
C GLY A 164 -8.95 -8.95 -19.38
N PHE A 165 -8.34 -7.78 -19.11
CA PHE A 165 -8.35 -7.14 -17.79
C PHE A 165 -8.56 -5.62 -17.90
N SER A 166 -8.94 -5.01 -16.81
CA SER A 166 -9.11 -3.57 -16.69
C SER A 166 -8.28 -3.03 -15.53
N VAL A 167 -7.68 -1.89 -15.76
CA VAL A 167 -7.05 -1.09 -14.71
C VAL A 167 -7.58 0.34 -14.79
N TRP A 168 -7.60 1.07 -13.69
CA TRP A 168 -7.79 2.50 -13.75
C TRP A 168 -6.60 3.22 -13.10
N LEU A 169 -6.35 4.44 -13.56
CA LEU A 169 -5.29 5.30 -13.07
C LEU A 169 -5.87 6.66 -12.69
N ALA A 170 -5.32 7.27 -11.65
CA ALA A 170 -5.66 8.64 -11.26
C ALA A 170 -4.40 9.41 -10.87
N GLY A 171 -4.34 10.70 -11.21
CA GLY A 171 -3.24 11.60 -10.84
C GLY A 171 -2.02 11.53 -11.75
N GLY A 172 -0.90 12.08 -11.28
CA GLY A 172 0.41 12.03 -11.95
C GLY A 172 0.43 12.48 -13.40
N GLY A 173 -0.42 13.44 -13.79
CA GLY A 173 -0.49 13.93 -15.19
C GLY A 173 -1.20 12.98 -16.15
N VAL A 174 -1.85 11.90 -15.67
CA VAL A 174 -2.67 11.03 -16.51
C VAL A 174 -3.83 11.83 -17.09
N LYS A 175 -3.98 11.80 -18.43
CA LYS A 175 -5.09 12.46 -19.12
C LYS A 175 -6.36 11.63 -18.87
N GLY A 176 -7.37 12.25 -18.27
CA GLY A 176 -8.67 11.63 -18.09
C GLY A 176 -9.37 11.30 -19.40
N GLY A 177 -10.11 10.19 -19.43
CA GLY A 177 -10.96 9.78 -20.55
C GLY A 177 -12.36 10.39 -20.47
#